data_89690e58e9d302156b7999c2ce450d6d
#
_entry.id   89690e58e9d302156b7999c2ce450d6d
#
_cell.length_a   1.000
_cell.length_b   1.000
_cell.length_c   1.000
_cell.angle_alpha   90.00
_cell.angle_beta   90.00
_cell.angle_gamma   90.00
#
_symmetry.space_group_name_H-M   'P 1'
#
loop_
_entity.id
_entity.type
_entity.pdbx_description
1 polymer ?
#
loop_
_entity_poly.entity_id
_entity_poly.type
_entity_poly.pdbx_seq_one_letter_code
_entity_poly.pdbx_strand_id
1 'polypeptide(L)'
;MKTTVRDGLTLMRPWHACKNLLIFLPLFFHGGIFSAPEKMAAAAIGFAAFSLSASAIYALNDCRDAPQDRQHPRKKNRPVAAGRISERAALTMALALAVLSAGILLAGRGMIAQFGAAAATLAAYLLMNVCYTVFGLKHVPILDVSIVALGFVMRILLGSFLTGIPVSSWLLLTVMVASYYMSFGKRRNELRALGQNSVRRVLSLYTPEFLTQSTNMFLTLTIVFYALWSVDAQTELRYAQGRAVWSLPLVILILLFYHYDIDTRPDGDPVEIILHDWHLVVLACVYVAMMLLLM
;
A
#
# COMPACT_ATOMS: atom_id res chain seq x y z
N MET A 1 -8.04 32.44 -7.59
CA MET A 1 -6.69 31.93 -7.20
C MET A 1 -6.18 31.07 -8.35
N LYS A 2 -4.94 31.31 -8.81
CA LYS A 2 -4.33 30.46 -9.86
C LYS A 2 -3.90 29.14 -9.21
N THR A 3 -4.50 28.03 -9.62
CA THR A 3 -4.04 26.68 -9.27
C THR A 3 -2.65 26.48 -9.86
N THR A 4 -1.67 26.16 -9.04
CA THR A 4 -0.30 25.90 -9.51
C THR A 4 -0.15 24.42 -9.86
N VAL A 5 0.75 24.10 -10.80
CA VAL A 5 1.13 22.70 -11.12
C VAL A 5 1.56 21.96 -9.85
N ARG A 6 2.24 22.66 -8.94
CA ARG A 6 2.66 22.13 -7.64
C ARG A 6 1.48 21.66 -6.78
N ASP A 7 0.36 22.41 -6.77
CA ASP A 7 -0.83 22.01 -6.01
C ASP A 7 -1.47 20.76 -6.58
N GLY A 8 -1.50 20.62 -7.92
CA GLY A 8 -1.95 19.40 -8.59
C GLY A 8 -1.10 18.19 -8.24
N LEU A 9 0.23 18.32 -8.31
CA LEU A 9 1.16 17.25 -7.90
C LEU A 9 1.02 16.89 -6.41
N THR A 10 0.81 17.89 -5.55
CA THR A 10 0.59 17.65 -4.12
C THR A 10 -0.70 16.85 -3.89
N LEU A 11 -1.75 17.11 -4.67
CA LEU A 11 -3.02 16.39 -4.59
C LEU A 11 -2.88 14.94 -5.07
N MET A 12 -2.08 14.68 -6.12
CA MET A 12 -1.81 13.34 -6.65
C MET A 12 -0.97 12.47 -5.72
N ARG A 13 -0.18 13.08 -4.84
CA ARG A 13 0.72 12.37 -3.89
C ARG A 13 1.65 11.36 -4.56
N PRO A 14 2.52 11.77 -5.50
CA PRO A 14 3.37 10.84 -6.27
C PRO A 14 4.25 9.96 -5.38
N TRP A 15 4.69 10.44 -4.21
CA TRP A 15 5.49 9.66 -3.27
C TRP A 15 4.78 8.42 -2.74
N HIS A 16 3.45 8.42 -2.69
CA HIS A 16 2.68 7.24 -2.28
C HIS A 16 2.65 6.14 -3.36
N ALA A 17 3.14 6.43 -4.58
CA ALA A 17 3.27 5.41 -5.62
C ALA A 17 4.28 4.30 -5.23
N CYS A 18 5.21 4.54 -4.30
CA CYS A 18 6.09 3.49 -3.78
C CYS A 18 5.33 2.28 -3.23
N LYS A 19 4.12 2.47 -2.67
CA LYS A 19 3.23 1.38 -2.24
C LYS A 19 2.81 0.47 -3.40
N ASN A 20 2.80 0.99 -4.62
CA ASN A 20 2.40 0.25 -5.81
C ASN A 20 3.54 -0.63 -6.36
N LEU A 21 4.77 -0.51 -5.82
CA LEU A 21 5.87 -1.44 -6.11
C LEU A 21 5.51 -2.90 -5.75
N LEU A 22 4.54 -3.11 -4.89
CA LEU A 22 3.99 -4.45 -4.60
C LEU A 22 3.43 -5.16 -5.85
N ILE A 23 3.10 -4.43 -6.92
CA ILE A 23 2.70 -5.01 -8.22
C ILE A 23 3.84 -5.84 -8.83
N PHE A 24 5.09 -5.49 -8.53
CA PHE A 24 6.26 -6.21 -9.02
C PHE A 24 6.64 -7.44 -8.16
N LEU A 25 6.02 -7.65 -6.98
CA LEU A 25 6.38 -8.76 -6.10
C LEU A 25 6.25 -10.15 -6.75
N PRO A 26 5.18 -10.45 -7.52
CA PRO A 26 5.11 -11.75 -8.19
C PRO A 26 6.29 -11.97 -9.12
N LEU A 27 6.70 -10.95 -9.87
CA LEU A 27 7.83 -10.99 -10.79
C LEU A 27 9.16 -11.07 -10.04
N PHE A 28 9.31 -10.33 -8.94
CA PHE A 28 10.50 -10.36 -8.08
C PHE A 28 10.70 -11.74 -7.51
N PHE A 29 9.73 -12.29 -6.81
CA PHE A 29 9.85 -13.61 -6.18
C PHE A 29 9.84 -14.79 -7.17
N HIS A 30 9.53 -14.52 -8.45
CA HIS A 30 9.68 -15.51 -9.52
C HIS A 30 11.09 -15.53 -10.15
N GLY A 31 11.95 -14.58 -9.82
CA GLY A 31 13.27 -14.42 -10.44
C GLY A 31 13.23 -13.84 -11.86
N GLY A 32 12.06 -13.33 -12.29
CA GLY A 32 11.84 -12.85 -13.65
C GLY A 32 12.17 -11.37 -13.90
N ILE A 33 12.63 -10.62 -12.90
CA ILE A 33 12.85 -9.16 -13.03
C ILE A 33 13.82 -8.83 -14.17
N PHE A 34 14.90 -9.58 -14.30
CA PHE A 34 15.94 -9.36 -15.31
C PHE A 34 15.82 -10.27 -16.53
N SER A 35 15.02 -11.34 -16.46
CA SER A 35 14.95 -12.38 -17.50
C SER A 35 13.69 -12.32 -18.36
N ALA A 36 12.67 -11.54 -17.97
CA ALA A 36 11.38 -11.47 -18.67
C ALA A 36 10.95 -10.01 -18.94
N PRO A 37 11.57 -9.32 -19.92
CA PRO A 37 11.31 -7.91 -20.19
C PRO A 37 9.86 -7.61 -20.58
N GLU A 38 9.18 -8.54 -21.25
CA GLU A 38 7.75 -8.41 -21.59
C GLU A 38 6.85 -8.41 -20.35
N LYS A 39 7.16 -9.24 -19.35
CA LYS A 39 6.43 -9.26 -18.07
C LYS A 39 6.73 -8.01 -17.24
N MET A 40 7.97 -7.52 -17.29
CA MET A 40 8.35 -6.25 -16.67
C MET A 40 7.58 -5.08 -17.29
N ALA A 41 7.44 -5.04 -18.62
CA ALA A 41 6.67 -4.01 -19.30
C ALA A 41 5.17 -4.08 -18.93
N ALA A 42 4.58 -5.29 -18.85
CA ALA A 42 3.20 -5.47 -18.39
C ALA A 42 3.02 -4.98 -16.93
N ALA A 43 3.94 -5.32 -16.03
CA ALA A 43 3.92 -4.85 -14.64
C ALA A 43 4.07 -3.33 -14.55
N ALA A 44 4.92 -2.71 -15.39
CA ALA A 44 5.09 -1.26 -15.45
C ALA A 44 3.83 -0.54 -15.94
N ILE A 45 3.13 -1.08 -16.94
CA ILE A 45 1.82 -0.60 -17.38
C ILE A 45 0.82 -0.62 -16.23
N GLY A 46 0.73 -1.74 -15.51
CA GLY A 46 -0.16 -1.87 -14.36
C GLY A 46 0.23 -0.94 -13.21
N PHE A 47 1.52 -0.76 -12.94
CA PHE A 47 2.02 0.19 -11.95
C PHE A 47 1.58 1.62 -12.28
N ALA A 48 1.72 2.05 -13.52
CA ALA A 48 1.28 3.36 -13.97
C ALA A 48 -0.24 3.52 -13.84
N ALA A 49 -1.02 2.56 -14.33
CA ALA A 49 -2.46 2.57 -14.24
C ALA A 49 -2.95 2.58 -12.78
N PHE A 50 -2.40 1.74 -11.93
CA PHE A 50 -2.78 1.68 -10.51
C PHE A 50 -2.39 2.95 -9.76
N SER A 51 -1.23 3.56 -10.09
CA SER A 51 -0.78 4.81 -9.48
C SER A 51 -1.72 5.97 -9.80
N LEU A 52 -2.21 6.05 -11.03
CA LEU A 52 -3.22 7.03 -11.42
C LEU A 52 -4.57 6.78 -10.73
N SER A 53 -4.99 5.51 -10.63
CA SER A 53 -6.19 5.15 -9.86
C SER A 53 -6.07 5.54 -8.39
N ALA A 54 -4.93 5.28 -7.75
CA ALA A 54 -4.68 5.68 -6.37
C ALA A 54 -4.69 7.21 -6.20
N SER A 55 -4.11 7.94 -7.16
CA SER A 55 -4.13 9.41 -7.18
C SER A 55 -5.55 9.96 -7.36
N ALA A 56 -6.39 9.32 -8.19
CA ALA A 56 -7.80 9.66 -8.33
C ALA A 56 -8.55 9.53 -7.00
N ILE A 57 -8.29 8.44 -6.26
CA ILE A 57 -8.90 8.21 -4.94
C ILE A 57 -8.38 9.24 -3.92
N TYR A 58 -7.10 9.63 -3.95
CA TYR A 58 -6.60 10.70 -3.05
C TYR A 58 -7.29 12.03 -3.32
N ALA A 59 -7.50 12.40 -4.58
CA ALA A 59 -8.21 13.63 -4.93
C ALA A 59 -9.69 13.59 -4.46
N LEU A 60 -10.37 12.45 -4.62
CA LEU A 60 -11.73 12.25 -4.11
C LEU A 60 -11.79 12.34 -2.58
N ASN A 61 -10.84 11.70 -1.89
CA ASN A 61 -10.75 11.73 -0.44
C ASN A 61 -10.52 13.15 0.08
N ASP A 62 -9.60 13.91 -0.52
CA ASP A 62 -9.30 15.28 -0.11
C ASP A 62 -10.53 16.21 -0.29
N CYS A 63 -11.39 15.98 -1.31
CA CYS A 63 -12.66 16.70 -1.44
C CYS A 63 -13.61 16.38 -0.30
N ARG A 64 -13.81 15.10 0.00
CA ARG A 64 -14.75 14.66 1.04
C ARG A 64 -14.28 15.01 2.45
N ASP A 65 -12.98 15.00 2.68
CA ASP A 65 -12.39 15.28 3.97
C ASP A 65 -12.09 16.78 4.21
N ALA A 66 -12.23 17.64 3.19
CA ALA A 66 -11.87 19.05 3.27
C ALA A 66 -12.45 19.80 4.49
N PRO A 67 -13.74 19.62 4.91
CA PRO A 67 -14.28 20.27 6.10
C PRO A 67 -13.56 19.86 7.39
N GLN A 68 -13.20 18.58 7.51
CA GLN A 68 -12.48 18.03 8.68
C GLN A 68 -10.99 18.39 8.64
N ASP A 69 -10.40 18.35 7.44
CA ASP A 69 -8.98 18.67 7.25
C ASP A 69 -8.65 20.14 7.57
N ARG A 70 -9.59 21.07 7.38
CA ARG A 70 -9.45 22.49 7.78
C ARG A 70 -9.22 22.67 9.29
N GLN A 71 -9.73 21.75 10.10
CA GLN A 71 -9.59 21.77 11.56
C GLN A 71 -8.34 21.03 12.05
N HIS A 72 -7.68 20.26 11.17
CA HIS A 72 -6.54 19.45 11.56
C HIS A 72 -5.23 20.24 11.49
N PRO A 73 -4.31 20.16 12.49
CA PRO A 73 -3.08 20.96 12.56
C PRO A 73 -2.22 20.90 11.28
N ARG A 74 -2.06 19.73 10.67
CA ARG A 74 -1.23 19.51 9.48
C ARG A 74 -2.04 19.47 8.18
N LYS A 75 -3.19 18.76 8.19
CA LYS A 75 -3.99 18.52 6.96
C LYS A 75 -4.67 19.77 6.43
N LYS A 76 -4.84 20.83 7.23
CA LYS A 76 -5.34 22.14 6.78
C LYS A 76 -4.54 22.72 5.61
N ASN A 77 -3.29 22.28 5.43
CA ASN A 77 -2.42 22.72 4.34
C ASN A 77 -2.63 21.92 3.03
N ARG A 78 -3.51 20.91 3.00
CA ARG A 78 -3.85 20.19 1.76
C ARG A 78 -4.50 21.13 0.76
N PRO A 79 -4.23 20.96 -0.56
CA PRO A 79 -4.67 21.91 -1.59
C PRO A 79 -6.18 22.22 -1.57
N VAL A 80 -7.03 21.21 -1.35
CA VAL A 80 -8.48 21.38 -1.31
C VAL A 80 -8.93 22.01 0.02
N ALA A 81 -8.41 21.53 1.15
CA ALA A 81 -8.73 22.08 2.47
C ALA A 81 -8.29 23.55 2.60
N ALA A 82 -7.13 23.90 2.05
CA ALA A 82 -6.59 25.27 2.01
C ALA A 82 -7.28 26.17 0.96
N GLY A 83 -8.23 25.65 0.17
CA GLY A 83 -8.93 26.41 -0.86
C GLY A 83 -8.09 26.75 -2.10
N ARG A 84 -6.89 26.18 -2.25
CA ARG A 84 -6.04 26.40 -3.43
C ARG A 84 -6.54 25.68 -4.68
N ILE A 85 -7.18 24.53 -4.50
CA ILE A 85 -7.91 23.81 -5.55
C ILE A 85 -9.37 23.73 -5.14
N SER A 86 -10.29 24.09 -6.03
CA SER A 86 -11.72 23.95 -5.78
C SER A 86 -12.13 22.48 -5.77
N GLU A 87 -13.18 22.14 -5.03
CA GLU A 87 -13.72 20.77 -5.00
C GLU A 87 -14.09 20.27 -6.39
N ARG A 88 -14.68 21.14 -7.24
CA ARG A 88 -15.02 20.79 -8.63
C ARG A 88 -13.77 20.45 -9.45
N ALA A 89 -12.71 21.25 -9.34
CA ALA A 89 -11.46 21.00 -10.07
C ALA A 89 -10.79 19.70 -9.59
N ALA A 90 -10.82 19.41 -8.28
CA ALA A 90 -10.27 18.18 -7.73
C ALA A 90 -11.08 16.93 -8.16
N LEU A 91 -12.42 17.02 -8.21
CA LEU A 91 -13.28 15.94 -8.72
C LEU A 91 -13.08 15.70 -10.21
N THR A 92 -12.96 16.77 -11.02
CA THR A 92 -12.65 16.65 -12.45
C THR A 92 -11.29 15.99 -12.66
N MET A 93 -10.29 16.36 -11.85
CA MET A 93 -8.98 15.73 -11.89
C MET A 93 -9.04 14.25 -11.48
N ALA A 94 -9.81 13.90 -10.44
CA ALA A 94 -10.02 12.51 -10.03
C ALA A 94 -10.62 11.67 -11.17
N LEU A 95 -11.65 12.19 -11.86
CA LEU A 95 -12.26 11.51 -13.00
C LEU A 95 -11.27 11.35 -14.15
N ALA A 96 -10.54 12.43 -14.50
CA ALA A 96 -9.55 12.39 -15.58
C ALA A 96 -8.44 11.35 -15.30
N LEU A 97 -7.94 11.28 -14.06
CA LEU A 97 -6.96 10.30 -13.64
C LEU A 97 -7.49 8.85 -13.70
N ALA A 98 -8.76 8.63 -13.31
CA ALA A 98 -9.39 7.32 -13.40
C ALA A 98 -9.58 6.88 -14.87
N VAL A 99 -10.01 7.80 -15.75
CA VAL A 99 -10.15 7.53 -17.18
C VAL A 99 -8.79 7.25 -17.82
N LEU A 100 -7.78 8.06 -17.50
CA LEU A 100 -6.41 7.86 -18.01
C LEU A 100 -5.84 6.52 -17.55
N SER A 101 -6.07 6.14 -16.29
CA SER A 101 -5.69 4.83 -15.74
C SER A 101 -6.29 3.68 -16.54
N ALA A 102 -7.60 3.73 -16.80
CA ALA A 102 -8.29 2.73 -17.63
C ALA A 102 -7.75 2.72 -19.07
N GLY A 103 -7.49 3.90 -19.64
CA GLY A 103 -6.90 4.05 -20.98
C GLY A 103 -5.52 3.42 -21.10
N ILE A 104 -4.64 3.63 -20.11
CA ILE A 104 -3.29 3.02 -20.09
C ILE A 104 -3.39 1.49 -20.00
N LEU A 105 -4.25 0.96 -19.12
CA LEU A 105 -4.44 -0.49 -19.01
C LEU A 105 -4.98 -1.09 -20.29
N LEU A 106 -5.95 -0.42 -20.95
CA LEU A 106 -6.53 -0.86 -22.21
C LEU A 106 -5.52 -0.79 -23.36
N ALA A 107 -4.71 0.27 -23.43
CA ALA A 107 -3.65 0.39 -24.45
C ALA A 107 -2.62 -0.74 -24.33
N GLY A 108 -2.31 -1.16 -23.09
CA GLY A 108 -1.38 -2.24 -22.80
C GLY A 108 -1.98 -3.66 -22.90
N ARG A 109 -3.26 -3.81 -23.30
CA ARG A 109 -3.97 -5.10 -23.23
C ARG A 109 -3.26 -6.28 -23.91
N GLY A 110 -2.55 -6.01 -25.00
CA GLY A 110 -1.82 -7.04 -25.76
C GLY A 110 -0.58 -7.58 -25.05
N MET A 111 -0.10 -6.91 -24.03
CA MET A 111 1.07 -7.31 -23.20
C MET A 111 0.64 -7.95 -21.89
N ILE A 112 -0.65 -7.91 -21.53
CA ILE A 112 -1.18 -8.34 -20.24
C ILE A 112 -1.68 -9.78 -20.34
N ALA A 113 -1.12 -10.69 -19.54
CA ALA A 113 -1.41 -12.12 -19.59
C ALA A 113 -2.89 -12.44 -19.31
N GLN A 114 -3.48 -11.78 -18.30
CA GLN A 114 -4.89 -11.98 -17.90
C GLN A 114 -5.61 -10.64 -17.81
N PHE A 115 -5.80 -9.99 -18.97
CA PHE A 115 -6.36 -8.64 -19.05
C PHE A 115 -7.70 -8.49 -18.32
N GLY A 116 -8.64 -9.43 -18.49
CA GLY A 116 -9.96 -9.36 -17.85
C GLY A 116 -9.87 -9.33 -16.33
N ALA A 117 -9.02 -10.19 -15.74
CA ALA A 117 -8.79 -10.24 -14.30
C ALA A 117 -8.06 -8.99 -13.80
N ALA A 118 -7.07 -8.49 -14.55
CA ALA A 118 -6.37 -7.26 -14.22
C ALA A 118 -7.31 -6.04 -14.23
N ALA A 119 -8.15 -5.91 -15.26
CA ALA A 119 -9.14 -4.84 -15.37
C ALA A 119 -10.20 -4.93 -14.26
N ALA A 120 -10.70 -6.14 -13.95
CA ALA A 120 -11.64 -6.36 -12.85
C ALA A 120 -11.02 -5.99 -11.51
N THR A 121 -9.75 -6.31 -11.26
CA THR A 121 -9.04 -5.95 -10.02
C THR A 121 -8.89 -4.44 -9.88
N LEU A 122 -8.54 -3.73 -10.94
CA LEU A 122 -8.43 -2.27 -10.93
C LEU A 122 -9.79 -1.60 -10.71
N ALA A 123 -10.84 -2.09 -11.36
CA ALA A 123 -12.22 -1.61 -11.18
C ALA A 123 -12.70 -1.87 -9.74
N ALA A 124 -12.47 -3.06 -9.20
CA ALA A 124 -12.81 -3.41 -7.82
C ALA A 124 -12.06 -2.52 -6.82
N TYR A 125 -10.78 -2.22 -7.05
CA TYR A 125 -10.01 -1.28 -6.22
C TYR A 125 -10.64 0.11 -6.22
N LEU A 126 -10.99 0.66 -7.38
CA LEU A 126 -11.64 1.97 -7.49
C LEU A 126 -12.99 1.96 -6.78
N LEU A 127 -13.84 0.97 -7.06
CA LEU A 127 -15.17 0.84 -6.46
C LEU A 127 -15.08 0.74 -4.93
N MET A 128 -14.23 -0.15 -4.42
CA MET A 128 -14.00 -0.33 -2.99
C MET A 128 -13.59 0.98 -2.30
N ASN A 129 -12.67 1.75 -2.90
CA ASN A 129 -12.22 3.01 -2.32
C ASN A 129 -13.24 4.15 -2.47
N VAL A 130 -14.04 4.16 -3.54
CA VAL A 130 -15.20 5.07 -3.65
C VAL A 130 -16.19 4.75 -2.55
N CYS A 131 -16.56 3.49 -2.35
CA CYS A 131 -17.44 3.06 -1.27
C CYS A 131 -16.87 3.45 0.10
N TYR A 132 -15.59 3.23 0.33
CA TYR A 132 -14.90 3.62 1.56
C TYR A 132 -15.04 5.11 1.87
N THR A 133 -14.92 5.94 0.83
CA THR A 133 -14.96 7.40 0.96
C THR A 133 -16.38 7.94 1.02
N VAL A 134 -17.27 7.48 0.12
CA VAL A 134 -18.62 8.06 -0.07
C VAL A 134 -19.58 7.54 0.99
N PHE A 135 -19.59 6.23 1.28
CA PHE A 135 -20.49 5.63 2.28
C PHE A 135 -19.94 5.67 3.70
N GLY A 136 -18.78 6.31 3.91
CA GLY A 136 -18.25 6.53 5.25
C GLY A 136 -17.72 5.28 5.94
N LEU A 137 -17.39 4.20 5.20
CA LEU A 137 -16.84 2.96 5.76
C LEU A 137 -15.53 3.21 6.52
N LYS A 138 -14.81 4.29 6.20
CA LYS A 138 -13.63 4.77 6.94
C LYS A 138 -13.90 5.17 8.39
N HIS A 139 -15.18 5.29 8.80
CA HIS A 139 -15.58 5.61 10.16
C HIS A 139 -16.05 4.37 10.95
N VAL A 140 -16.05 3.19 10.32
CA VAL A 140 -16.41 1.92 10.95
C VAL A 140 -15.14 1.22 11.42
N PRO A 141 -14.98 0.94 12.74
CA PRO A 141 -13.83 0.21 13.26
C PRO A 141 -13.63 -1.11 12.53
N ILE A 142 -12.40 -1.53 12.41
CA ILE A 142 -11.97 -2.76 11.72
C ILE A 142 -12.13 -2.65 10.20
N LEU A 143 -13.26 -2.16 9.66
CA LEU A 143 -13.42 -1.97 8.22
C LEU A 143 -12.45 -0.91 7.68
N ASP A 144 -12.14 0.13 8.47
CA ASP A 144 -11.20 1.18 8.07
C ASP A 144 -9.77 0.65 7.83
N VAL A 145 -9.34 -0.35 8.59
CA VAL A 145 -8.04 -1.01 8.39
C VAL A 145 -8.12 -2.15 7.37
N SER A 146 -9.24 -2.88 7.34
CA SER A 146 -9.44 -4.02 6.44
C SER A 146 -9.46 -3.60 4.97
N ILE A 147 -10.12 -2.50 4.63
CA ILE A 147 -10.18 -1.96 3.27
C ILE A 147 -8.78 -1.51 2.82
N VAL A 148 -7.99 -0.92 3.72
CA VAL A 148 -6.59 -0.57 3.43
C VAL A 148 -5.76 -1.82 3.17
N ALA A 149 -5.88 -2.85 4.02
CA ALA A 149 -5.17 -4.12 3.85
C ALA A 149 -5.54 -4.82 2.52
N LEU A 150 -6.85 -4.88 2.18
CA LEU A 150 -7.31 -5.39 0.91
C LEU A 150 -6.71 -4.63 -0.28
N GLY A 151 -6.57 -3.31 -0.17
CA GLY A 151 -5.91 -2.51 -1.20
C GLY A 151 -4.46 -2.95 -1.47
N PHE A 152 -3.73 -3.39 -0.45
CA PHE A 152 -2.38 -3.96 -0.63
C PHE A 152 -2.41 -5.34 -1.31
N VAL A 153 -3.33 -6.20 -0.92
CA VAL A 153 -3.55 -7.51 -1.55
C VAL A 153 -3.89 -7.35 -3.03
N MET A 154 -4.77 -6.40 -3.38
CA MET A 154 -5.14 -6.13 -4.76
C MET A 154 -3.96 -5.74 -5.65
N ARG A 155 -2.92 -5.07 -5.11
CA ARG A 155 -1.70 -4.75 -5.86
C ARG A 155 -0.94 -6.01 -6.29
N ILE A 156 -0.84 -6.97 -5.39
CA ILE A 156 -0.15 -8.25 -5.68
C ILE A 156 -0.96 -9.08 -6.67
N LEU A 157 -2.27 -9.17 -6.48
CA LEU A 157 -3.14 -9.88 -7.41
C LEU A 157 -3.10 -9.24 -8.80
N LEU A 158 -3.11 -7.91 -8.87
CA LEU A 158 -2.92 -7.20 -10.13
C LEU A 158 -1.59 -7.59 -10.78
N GLY A 159 -0.48 -7.56 -10.05
CA GLY A 159 0.83 -7.98 -10.55
C GLY A 159 0.84 -9.40 -11.09
N SER A 160 0.18 -10.33 -10.40
CA SER A 160 -0.01 -11.70 -10.85
C SER A 160 -0.78 -11.78 -12.18
N PHE A 161 -1.91 -11.09 -12.30
CA PHE A 161 -2.71 -11.10 -13.53
C PHE A 161 -2.02 -10.40 -14.70
N LEU A 162 -1.24 -9.35 -14.44
CA LEU A 162 -0.46 -8.66 -15.48
C LEU A 162 0.62 -9.55 -16.08
N THR A 163 1.35 -10.27 -15.22
CA THR A 163 2.52 -11.05 -15.61
C THR A 163 2.22 -12.53 -15.93
N GLY A 164 1.02 -13.01 -15.55
CA GLY A 164 0.68 -14.43 -15.60
C GLY A 164 1.42 -15.30 -14.58
N ILE A 165 2.12 -14.70 -13.63
CA ILE A 165 2.85 -15.41 -12.58
C ILE A 165 1.94 -15.64 -11.39
N PRO A 166 1.66 -16.91 -11.01
CA PRO A 166 0.84 -17.21 -9.85
C PRO A 166 1.52 -16.77 -8.56
N VAL A 167 0.76 -16.22 -7.62
CA VAL A 167 1.24 -15.86 -6.28
C VAL A 167 1.03 -17.04 -5.35
N SER A 168 2.07 -17.37 -4.56
CA SER A 168 1.94 -18.34 -3.48
C SER A 168 0.91 -17.86 -2.44
N SER A 169 0.08 -18.78 -1.95
CA SER A 169 -0.91 -18.50 -0.90
C SER A 169 -0.23 -17.93 0.37
N TRP A 170 0.95 -18.45 0.72
CA TRP A 170 1.69 -17.96 1.89
C TRP A 170 2.20 -16.54 1.69
N LEU A 171 2.69 -16.19 0.51
CA LEU A 171 3.11 -14.82 0.20
C LEU A 171 1.91 -13.86 0.26
N LEU A 172 0.77 -14.26 -0.28
CA LEU A 172 -0.45 -13.46 -0.25
C LEU A 172 -0.91 -13.21 1.19
N LEU A 173 -0.93 -14.28 2.03
CA LEU A 173 -1.26 -14.17 3.44
C LEU A 173 -0.26 -13.29 4.19
N THR A 174 1.05 -13.45 3.93
CA THR A 174 2.10 -12.60 4.54
C THR A 174 1.83 -11.13 4.28
N VAL A 175 1.57 -10.74 3.03
CA VAL A 175 1.33 -9.33 2.71
C VAL A 175 0.00 -8.83 3.28
N MET A 176 -1.02 -9.67 3.32
CA MET A 176 -2.29 -9.33 3.93
C MET A 176 -2.11 -9.01 5.42
N VAL A 177 -1.48 -9.90 6.20
CA VAL A 177 -1.29 -9.69 7.65
C VAL A 177 -0.29 -8.57 7.94
N ALA A 178 0.77 -8.40 7.14
CA ALA A 178 1.68 -7.27 7.23
C ALA A 178 0.95 -5.94 7.00
N SER A 179 -0.01 -5.91 6.06
CA SER A 179 -0.82 -4.72 5.81
C SER A 179 -1.75 -4.38 6.98
N TYR A 180 -2.31 -5.39 7.64
CA TYR A 180 -3.04 -5.19 8.91
C TYR A 180 -2.12 -4.68 10.01
N TYR A 181 -0.94 -5.29 10.19
CA TYR A 181 0.07 -4.86 11.14
C TYR A 181 0.41 -3.37 10.99
N MET A 182 0.77 -2.94 9.77
CA MET A 182 1.08 -1.55 9.47
C MET A 182 -0.13 -0.62 9.69
N SER A 183 -1.34 -1.08 9.35
CA SER A 183 -2.56 -0.29 9.49
C SER A 183 -2.96 -0.09 10.95
N PHE A 184 -2.96 -1.16 11.76
CA PHE A 184 -3.23 -1.06 13.21
C PHE A 184 -2.13 -0.27 13.93
N GLY A 185 -0.86 -0.47 13.58
CA GLY A 185 0.26 0.32 14.10
C GLY A 185 0.07 1.81 13.84
N LYS A 186 -0.35 2.18 12.64
CA LYS A 186 -0.69 3.57 12.30
C LYS A 186 -1.84 4.11 13.15
N ARG A 187 -2.91 3.33 13.39
CA ARG A 187 -4.02 3.77 14.25
C ARG A 187 -3.58 3.94 15.69
N ARG A 188 -2.76 3.02 16.21
CA ARG A 188 -2.18 3.11 17.54
C ARG A 188 -1.38 4.40 17.72
N ASN A 189 -0.55 4.73 16.74
CA ASN A 189 0.26 5.94 16.74
C ASN A 189 -0.60 7.21 16.67
N GLU A 190 -1.58 7.24 15.75
CA GLU A 190 -2.51 8.37 15.63
C GLU A 190 -3.27 8.60 16.96
N LEU A 191 -3.70 7.53 17.64
CA LEU A 191 -4.40 7.63 18.94
C LEU A 191 -3.48 8.16 20.05
N ARG A 192 -2.23 7.69 20.10
CA ARG A 192 -1.23 8.18 21.08
C ARG A 192 -0.89 9.66 20.86
N ALA A 193 -0.74 10.10 19.61
CA ALA A 193 -0.32 11.46 19.27
C ALA A 193 -1.44 12.49 19.44
N LEU A 194 -2.70 12.14 19.13
CA LEU A 194 -3.82 13.08 19.08
C LEU A 194 -4.80 12.92 20.25
N GLY A 195 -4.69 11.85 21.03
CA GLY A 195 -5.65 11.50 22.08
C GLY A 195 -7.03 11.17 21.52
N GLN A 196 -8.00 10.96 22.43
CA GLN A 196 -9.40 10.65 22.06
C GLN A 196 -10.12 11.82 21.38
N ASN A 197 -9.64 13.04 21.51
CA ASN A 197 -10.16 14.24 20.86
C ASN A 197 -9.70 14.38 19.39
N SER A 198 -9.27 13.29 18.76
CA SER A 198 -8.83 13.32 17.38
C SER A 198 -9.97 13.70 16.45
N VAL A 199 -9.66 14.49 15.42
CA VAL A 199 -10.59 14.88 14.34
C VAL A 199 -11.16 13.66 13.60
N ARG A 200 -10.56 12.48 13.76
CA ARG A 200 -10.93 11.26 13.09
C ARG A 200 -11.85 10.40 13.98
N ARG A 201 -13.14 10.40 13.70
CA ARG A 201 -14.19 9.71 14.48
C ARG A 201 -13.87 8.24 14.82
N VAL A 202 -13.29 7.47 13.87
CA VAL A 202 -13.01 6.04 14.12
C VAL A 202 -11.99 5.82 15.24
N LEU A 203 -11.07 6.79 15.49
CA LEU A 203 -10.07 6.64 16.56
C LEU A 203 -10.69 6.67 17.96
N SER A 204 -11.79 7.40 18.16
CA SER A 204 -12.49 7.43 19.46
C SER A 204 -13.23 6.12 19.78
N LEU A 205 -13.40 5.24 18.78
CA LEU A 205 -14.04 3.93 18.94
C LEU A 205 -13.04 2.79 19.22
N TYR A 206 -11.74 3.06 19.11
CA TYR A 206 -10.69 2.09 19.42
C TYR A 206 -10.16 2.31 20.83
N THR A 207 -9.90 1.23 21.54
CA THR A 207 -9.14 1.27 22.80
C THR A 207 -7.64 1.10 22.52
N PRO A 208 -6.75 1.73 23.32
CA PRO A 208 -5.31 1.53 23.20
C PRO A 208 -4.89 0.06 23.32
N GLU A 209 -5.58 -0.69 24.20
CA GLU A 209 -5.34 -2.11 24.45
C GLU A 209 -5.65 -2.94 23.22
N PHE A 210 -6.83 -2.71 22.60
CA PHE A 210 -7.23 -3.39 21.37
C PHE A 210 -6.22 -3.15 20.22
N LEU A 211 -5.81 -1.90 20.02
CA LEU A 211 -4.84 -1.55 18.98
C LEU A 211 -3.47 -2.20 19.23
N THR A 212 -3.02 -2.24 20.50
CA THR A 212 -1.75 -2.85 20.85
C THR A 212 -1.78 -4.37 20.66
N GLN A 213 -2.84 -5.05 21.15
CA GLN A 213 -2.99 -6.48 20.96
C GLN A 213 -3.11 -6.87 19.49
N SER A 214 -3.91 -6.13 18.70
CA SER A 214 -4.05 -6.36 17.27
C SER A 214 -2.73 -6.15 16.53
N THR A 215 -1.96 -5.09 16.85
CA THR A 215 -0.66 -4.84 16.25
C THR A 215 0.31 -6.00 16.52
N ASN A 216 0.39 -6.48 17.75
CA ASN A 216 1.28 -7.58 18.15
C ASN A 216 0.85 -8.92 17.50
N MET A 217 -0.46 -9.19 17.46
CA MET A 217 -1.01 -10.36 16.80
C MET A 217 -0.62 -10.39 15.32
N PHE A 218 -0.83 -9.30 14.58
CA PHE A 218 -0.52 -9.24 13.17
C PHE A 218 0.98 -9.20 12.89
N LEU A 219 1.81 -8.65 13.79
CA LEU A 219 3.27 -8.77 13.72
C LEU A 219 3.69 -10.23 13.77
N THR A 220 3.20 -10.98 14.77
CA THR A 220 3.51 -12.40 14.93
C THR A 220 3.06 -13.21 13.72
N LEU A 221 1.83 -12.99 13.24
CA LEU A 221 1.32 -13.67 12.04
C LEU A 221 2.14 -13.34 10.79
N THR A 222 2.67 -12.12 10.67
CA THR A 222 3.55 -11.74 9.55
C THR A 222 4.83 -12.58 9.54
N ILE A 223 5.45 -12.74 10.70
CA ILE A 223 6.65 -13.59 10.85
C ILE A 223 6.33 -15.05 10.54
N VAL A 224 5.21 -15.56 11.08
CA VAL A 224 4.81 -16.97 10.87
C VAL A 224 4.50 -17.26 9.40
N PHE A 225 3.70 -16.43 8.73
CA PHE A 225 3.37 -16.68 7.32
C PHE A 225 4.57 -16.48 6.39
N TYR A 226 5.47 -15.56 6.71
CA TYR A 226 6.72 -15.43 5.99
C TYR A 226 7.60 -16.68 6.19
N ALA A 227 7.70 -17.21 7.41
CA ALA A 227 8.43 -18.46 7.68
C ALA A 227 7.83 -19.62 6.89
N LEU A 228 6.50 -19.78 6.90
CA LEU A 228 5.81 -20.82 6.11
C LEU A 228 6.06 -20.66 4.61
N TRP A 229 6.06 -19.42 4.10
CA TRP A 229 6.43 -19.15 2.72
C TRP A 229 7.88 -19.55 2.41
N SER A 230 8.80 -19.29 3.32
CA SER A 230 10.23 -19.55 3.10
C SER A 230 10.59 -21.04 3.06
N VAL A 231 9.74 -21.90 3.65
CA VAL A 231 9.90 -23.37 3.65
C VAL A 231 8.87 -24.09 2.77
N ASP A 232 8.07 -23.34 2.00
CA ASP A 232 7.10 -23.90 1.07
C ASP A 232 7.79 -24.62 -0.08
N ALA A 233 7.29 -25.79 -0.47
CA ALA A 233 7.93 -26.64 -1.50
C ALA A 233 8.22 -25.90 -2.82
N GLN A 234 7.31 -25.02 -3.26
CA GLN A 234 7.51 -24.22 -4.48
C GLN A 234 8.59 -23.15 -4.30
N THR A 235 8.72 -22.61 -3.09
CA THR A 235 9.77 -21.65 -2.74
C THR A 235 11.11 -22.35 -2.65
N GLU A 236 11.19 -23.50 -2.01
CA GLU A 236 12.43 -24.31 -1.91
C GLU A 236 13.00 -24.69 -3.27
N LEU A 237 12.15 -25.09 -4.22
CA LEU A 237 12.59 -25.41 -5.59
C LEU A 237 13.15 -24.19 -6.32
N ARG A 238 12.72 -23.00 -5.98
CA ARG A 238 13.12 -21.77 -6.65
C ARG A 238 14.37 -21.12 -6.04
N TYR A 239 14.53 -21.23 -4.72
CA TYR A 239 15.61 -20.58 -3.97
C TYR A 239 16.66 -21.60 -3.48
N ALA A 240 17.49 -22.07 -4.40
CA ALA A 240 18.67 -22.89 -4.11
C ALA A 240 18.43 -23.94 -3.00
N GLN A 241 17.42 -24.79 -3.15
CA GLN A 241 17.12 -25.92 -2.25
C GLN A 241 16.94 -25.51 -0.77
N GLY A 242 15.97 -24.64 -0.49
CA GLY A 242 15.56 -24.33 0.89
C GLY A 242 16.36 -23.19 1.56
N ARG A 243 17.19 -22.46 0.82
CA ARG A 243 17.97 -21.34 1.41
C ARG A 243 17.13 -20.10 1.71
N ALA A 244 15.90 -20.00 1.21
CA ALA A 244 15.02 -18.86 1.49
C ALA A 244 14.77 -18.66 3.00
N VAL A 245 14.81 -19.72 3.80
CA VAL A 245 14.64 -19.66 5.26
C VAL A 245 15.69 -18.78 5.95
N TRP A 246 16.89 -18.69 5.38
CA TRP A 246 17.95 -17.84 5.94
C TRP A 246 17.67 -16.34 5.84
N SER A 247 16.66 -15.92 5.07
CA SER A 247 16.19 -14.55 5.06
C SER A 247 15.29 -14.20 6.25
N LEU A 248 14.75 -15.20 6.96
CA LEU A 248 13.82 -15.00 8.09
C LEU A 248 14.42 -14.16 9.22
N PRO A 249 15.67 -14.37 9.70
CA PRO A 249 16.25 -13.51 10.73
C PRO A 249 16.30 -12.03 10.32
N LEU A 250 16.60 -11.77 9.04
CA LEU A 250 16.65 -10.42 8.51
C LEU A 250 15.27 -9.78 8.45
N VAL A 251 14.23 -10.53 8.06
CA VAL A 251 12.84 -10.06 8.07
C VAL A 251 12.36 -9.77 9.50
N ILE A 252 12.70 -10.62 10.47
CA ILE A 252 12.42 -10.36 11.89
C ILE A 252 13.07 -9.06 12.34
N LEU A 253 14.33 -8.84 11.97
CA LEU A 253 15.06 -7.62 12.32
C LEU A 253 14.41 -6.37 11.72
N ILE A 254 14.03 -6.41 10.43
CA ILE A 254 13.29 -5.33 9.75
C ILE A 254 11.99 -5.02 10.49
N LEU A 255 11.21 -6.05 10.83
CA LEU A 255 9.93 -5.88 11.51
C LEU A 255 10.09 -5.32 12.93
N LEU A 256 11.16 -5.72 13.66
CA LEU A 256 11.45 -5.19 14.99
C LEU A 256 11.90 -3.73 14.94
N PHE A 257 12.76 -3.33 14.01
CA PHE A 257 13.12 -1.92 13.82
C PHE A 257 11.92 -1.08 13.45
N TYR A 258 11.09 -1.56 12.51
CA TYR A 258 9.86 -0.86 12.15
C TYR A 258 8.89 -0.76 13.35
N HIS A 259 8.77 -1.83 14.16
CA HIS A 259 7.94 -1.82 15.38
C HIS A 259 8.45 -0.80 16.41
N TYR A 260 9.76 -0.75 16.62
CA TYR A 260 10.41 0.21 17.50
C TYR A 260 10.14 1.65 17.03
N ASP A 261 10.26 1.91 15.73
CA ASP A 261 9.99 3.23 15.16
C ASP A 261 8.53 3.67 15.33
N ILE A 262 7.57 2.75 15.13
CA ILE A 262 6.16 3.06 15.38
C ILE A 262 5.94 3.43 16.86
N ASP A 263 6.66 2.84 17.79
CA ASP A 263 6.48 3.09 19.21
C ASP A 263 7.14 4.37 19.69
N THR A 264 8.22 4.80 19.06
CA THR A 264 9.04 5.92 19.50
C THR A 264 8.74 7.22 18.75
N ARG A 265 8.22 7.16 17.52
CA ARG A 265 7.95 8.35 16.68
C ARG A 265 6.47 8.72 16.70
N PRO A 266 6.11 10.00 16.98
CA PRO A 266 4.72 10.43 17.07
C PRO A 266 3.98 10.50 15.73
N ASP A 267 4.68 10.38 14.59
CA ASP A 267 4.14 10.50 13.24
C ASP A 267 4.40 9.26 12.42
N GLY A 268 3.36 8.62 11.97
CA GLY A 268 3.48 7.30 11.41
C GLY A 268 2.73 7.01 10.14
N ASP A 269 2.98 7.72 9.02
CA ASP A 269 2.74 7.02 7.73
C ASP A 269 3.83 5.96 7.58
N PRO A 270 3.47 4.67 7.37
CA PRO A 270 4.44 3.58 7.24
C PRO A 270 5.54 3.84 6.22
N VAL A 271 5.22 4.55 5.14
CA VAL A 271 6.20 4.90 4.10
C VAL A 271 7.19 5.95 4.60
N GLU A 272 6.70 6.95 5.33
CA GLU A 272 7.57 7.98 5.89
C GLU A 272 8.53 7.38 6.92
N ILE A 273 8.05 6.45 7.76
CA ILE A 273 8.90 5.73 8.71
C ILE A 273 10.01 4.98 7.98
N ILE A 274 9.66 4.14 7.01
CA ILE A 274 10.62 3.30 6.29
C ILE A 274 11.65 4.16 5.53
N LEU A 275 11.23 5.25 4.89
CA LEU A 275 12.13 6.08 4.10
C LEU A 275 13.03 7.01 4.93
N HIS A 276 12.63 7.34 6.17
CA HIS A 276 13.40 8.23 7.03
C HIS A 276 14.32 7.50 8.02
N ASP A 277 14.16 6.17 8.18
CA ASP A 277 15.10 5.38 8.96
C ASP A 277 16.11 4.68 8.05
N TRP A 278 17.35 5.15 8.11
CA TRP A 278 18.42 4.58 7.31
C TRP A 278 18.69 3.09 7.62
N HIS A 279 18.44 2.64 8.88
CA HIS A 279 18.60 1.22 9.24
C HIS A 279 17.58 0.37 8.47
N LEU A 280 16.32 0.80 8.39
CA LEU A 280 15.30 0.10 7.63
C LEU A 280 15.61 0.08 6.14
N VAL A 281 16.10 1.20 5.59
CA VAL A 281 16.51 1.27 4.18
C VAL A 281 17.66 0.30 3.89
N VAL A 282 18.71 0.30 4.73
CA VAL A 282 19.86 -0.61 4.58
C VAL A 282 19.42 -2.06 4.70
N LEU A 283 18.63 -2.41 5.73
CA LEU A 283 18.15 -3.78 5.91
C LEU A 283 17.27 -4.24 4.75
N ALA A 284 16.43 -3.36 4.21
CA ALA A 284 15.63 -3.66 3.01
C ALA A 284 16.53 -3.89 1.78
N CYS A 285 17.57 -3.09 1.58
CA CYS A 285 18.53 -3.29 0.50
C CYS A 285 19.30 -4.61 0.65
N VAL A 286 19.73 -4.94 1.88
CA VAL A 286 20.39 -6.22 2.19
C VAL A 286 19.45 -7.39 1.91
N TYR A 287 18.16 -7.27 2.30
CA TYR A 287 17.15 -8.28 2.01
C TYR A 287 16.97 -8.51 0.51
N VAL A 288 16.82 -7.43 -0.26
CA VAL A 288 16.69 -7.52 -1.73
C VAL A 288 17.93 -8.16 -2.35
N ALA A 289 19.13 -7.71 -1.96
CA ALA A 289 20.38 -8.28 -2.45
C ALA A 289 20.50 -9.78 -2.10
N MET A 290 20.17 -10.15 -0.86
CA MET A 290 20.17 -11.56 -0.41
C MET A 290 19.21 -12.40 -1.25
N MET A 291 17.98 -11.92 -1.46
CA MET A 291 16.98 -12.66 -2.25
C MET A 291 17.41 -12.85 -3.70
N LEU A 292 18.05 -11.84 -4.31
CA LEU A 292 18.61 -11.94 -5.68
C LEU A 292 19.79 -12.91 -5.78
N LEU A 293 20.60 -13.02 -4.72
CA LEU A 293 21.73 -13.97 -4.67
C LEU A 293 21.28 -15.42 -4.43
N LEU A 294 20.11 -15.61 -3.82
CA LEU A 294 19.55 -16.93 -3.54
C LEU A 294 18.74 -17.51 -4.73
N MET A 295 18.34 -16.67 -5.69
CA MET A 295 17.67 -17.07 -6.93
C MET A 295 18.67 -17.66 -7.92
#